data_45d97337de2882c7a2da5c25c957249a
#
_entry.id   45d97337de2882c7a2da5c25c957249a
#
_cell.length_a   1.000
_cell.length_b   1.000
_cell.length_c   1.000
_cell.angle_alpha   90.00
_cell.angle_beta   90.00
_cell.angle_gamma   90.00
#
_symmetry.space_group_name_H-M   'P 1'
#
loop_
_entity.id
_entity.type
_entity.pdbx_description
1 polymer ?
#
loop_
_entity_poly.entity_id
_entity_poly.type
_entity_poly.pdbx_seq_one_letter_code
_entity_poly.pdbx_strand_id
1 'polypeptide(L)'
;LDPSEPNPVRKQARINGMSKYRKNAVFGKAVALGRSKDNAKVDTAIKMMRDELSKEESSSNPDRKAMEDAQYNLVKFTAARQDWPAVIAAAEKYRADKSYKKNLPEVLFLQGQAYLKQNEPDKALVCFMNITGADYKGLVKWSAPAMLAQMDTLWNRNKMSQGTGKQPSDRYVAWRTGSQYVQLLDTPANRKRMTAEDSDLLNQVKDKVSRFGSDPAVSQERSDIAAYEA
;
A
#
# COMPACT_ATOMS: atom_id res chain seq x y z
N LEU A 1 5.63 -18.87 -37.89
CA LEU A 1 6.97 -19.39 -37.57
C LEU A 1 7.52 -20.02 -38.86
N ASP A 2 8.66 -19.54 -39.30
CA ASP A 2 9.37 -20.18 -40.42
C ASP A 2 10.03 -21.47 -39.89
N PRO A 3 9.54 -22.66 -40.23
CA PRO A 3 10.10 -23.91 -39.75
C PRO A 3 11.51 -24.17 -40.31
N SER A 4 11.97 -23.37 -41.27
CA SER A 4 13.25 -23.51 -41.96
C SER A 4 14.41 -22.74 -41.32
N GLU A 5 14.20 -22.02 -40.17
CA GLU A 5 15.30 -21.28 -39.51
C GLU A 5 16.37 -22.27 -39.00
N PRO A 6 17.52 -22.36 -39.67
CA PRO A 6 18.52 -23.38 -39.34
C PRO A 6 19.38 -23.03 -38.11
N ASN A 7 19.31 -21.76 -37.62
CA ASN A 7 20.13 -21.31 -36.51
C ASN A 7 19.37 -21.47 -35.20
N PRO A 8 19.76 -22.41 -34.31
CA PRO A 8 19.07 -22.68 -33.05
C PRO A 8 19.03 -21.46 -32.12
N VAL A 9 20.04 -20.59 -32.15
CA VAL A 9 20.08 -19.38 -31.31
C VAL A 9 19.03 -18.36 -31.79
N ARG A 10 18.90 -18.16 -33.12
CA ARG A 10 17.86 -17.26 -33.68
C ARG A 10 16.45 -17.82 -33.44
N LYS A 11 16.27 -19.14 -33.61
CA LYS A 11 15.00 -19.81 -33.30
C LYS A 11 14.60 -19.61 -31.84
N GLN A 12 15.54 -19.79 -30.91
CA GLN A 12 15.29 -19.60 -29.49
C GLN A 12 15.01 -18.13 -29.17
N ALA A 13 15.74 -17.17 -29.76
CA ALA A 13 15.49 -15.74 -29.58
C ALA A 13 14.09 -15.32 -30.07
N ARG A 14 13.62 -15.88 -31.19
CA ARG A 14 12.25 -15.66 -31.70
C ARG A 14 11.19 -16.22 -30.75
N ILE A 15 11.38 -17.44 -30.25
CA ILE A 15 10.48 -18.07 -29.28
C ILE A 15 10.39 -17.22 -28.02
N ASN A 16 11.53 -16.76 -27.49
CA ASN A 16 11.58 -15.90 -26.30
C ASN A 16 10.88 -14.54 -26.54
N GLY A 17 11.11 -13.94 -27.72
CA GLY A 17 10.42 -12.71 -28.11
C GLY A 17 8.90 -12.88 -28.17
N MET A 18 8.42 -13.94 -28.81
CA MET A 18 6.98 -14.25 -28.88
C MET A 18 6.37 -14.52 -27.50
N SER A 19 7.09 -15.23 -26.64
CA SER A 19 6.66 -15.48 -25.25
C SER A 19 6.49 -14.17 -24.50
N LYS A 20 7.44 -13.24 -24.61
CA LYS A 20 7.37 -11.91 -24.00
C LYS A 20 6.18 -11.09 -24.51
N TYR A 21 5.93 -11.06 -25.83
CA TYR A 21 4.77 -10.36 -26.38
C TYR A 21 3.45 -10.96 -25.90
N ARG A 22 3.37 -12.28 -25.82
CA ARG A 22 2.17 -12.97 -25.30
C ARG A 22 1.93 -12.64 -23.82
N LYS A 23 2.95 -12.63 -22.97
CA LYS A 23 2.85 -12.22 -21.57
C LYS A 23 2.32 -10.78 -21.47
N ASN A 24 2.93 -9.83 -22.18
CA ASN A 24 2.51 -8.43 -22.19
C ASN A 24 1.04 -8.28 -22.62
N ALA A 25 0.59 -9.03 -23.61
CA ALA A 25 -0.81 -9.02 -24.06
C ALA A 25 -1.77 -9.56 -23.00
N VAL A 26 -1.39 -10.65 -22.30
CA VAL A 26 -2.16 -11.21 -21.19
C VAL A 26 -2.26 -10.18 -20.05
N PHE A 27 -1.17 -9.58 -19.62
CA PHE A 27 -1.16 -8.55 -18.59
C PHE A 27 -1.98 -7.32 -18.99
N GLY A 28 -1.81 -6.82 -20.23
CA GLY A 28 -2.58 -5.68 -20.75
C GLY A 28 -4.08 -5.95 -20.73
N LYS A 29 -4.50 -7.14 -21.20
CA LYS A 29 -5.90 -7.57 -21.16
C LYS A 29 -6.43 -7.67 -19.73
N ALA A 30 -5.70 -8.30 -18.83
CA ALA A 30 -6.12 -8.46 -17.45
C ALA A 30 -6.23 -7.10 -16.73
N VAL A 31 -5.28 -6.18 -16.95
CA VAL A 31 -5.36 -4.82 -16.38
C VAL A 31 -6.58 -4.06 -16.90
N ALA A 32 -6.90 -4.17 -18.20
CA ALA A 32 -8.09 -3.55 -18.78
C ALA A 32 -9.39 -4.12 -18.16
N LEU A 33 -9.48 -5.44 -18.02
CA LEU A 33 -10.60 -6.11 -17.38
C LEU A 33 -10.71 -5.79 -15.88
N GLY A 34 -9.59 -5.76 -15.17
CA GLY A 34 -9.53 -5.48 -13.73
C GLY A 34 -9.91 -4.04 -13.35
N ARG A 35 -9.87 -3.11 -14.31
CA ARG A 35 -10.35 -1.72 -14.14
C ARG A 35 -11.85 -1.56 -14.41
N SER A 36 -12.52 -2.60 -14.84
CA SER A 36 -13.94 -2.56 -15.13
C SER A 36 -14.77 -2.45 -13.84
N LYS A 37 -15.95 -1.82 -13.97
CA LYS A 37 -16.98 -1.85 -12.91
C LYS A 37 -17.80 -3.16 -12.94
N ASP A 38 -17.62 -3.98 -13.97
CA ASP A 38 -18.27 -5.27 -14.15
C ASP A 38 -17.49 -6.34 -13.38
N ASN A 39 -18.12 -6.88 -12.36
CA ASN A 39 -17.52 -7.89 -11.48
C ASN A 39 -17.08 -9.15 -12.24
N ALA A 40 -17.80 -9.61 -13.25
CA ALA A 40 -17.43 -10.79 -14.02
C ALA A 40 -16.12 -10.56 -14.81
N LYS A 41 -15.91 -9.33 -15.29
CA LYS A 41 -14.66 -8.96 -15.96
C LYS A 41 -13.47 -8.92 -14.96
N VAL A 42 -13.72 -8.40 -13.76
CA VAL A 42 -12.69 -8.40 -12.71
C VAL A 42 -12.35 -9.83 -12.27
N ASP A 43 -13.34 -10.72 -12.15
CA ASP A 43 -13.12 -12.14 -11.84
C ASP A 43 -12.29 -12.82 -12.93
N THR A 44 -12.55 -12.49 -14.20
CA THR A 44 -11.74 -12.96 -15.33
C THR A 44 -10.30 -12.47 -15.21
N ALA A 45 -10.08 -11.21 -14.84
CA ALA A 45 -8.74 -10.66 -14.63
C ALA A 45 -7.99 -11.36 -13.48
N ILE A 46 -8.67 -11.63 -12.36
CA ILE A 46 -8.12 -12.39 -11.23
C ILE A 46 -7.68 -13.78 -11.68
N LYS A 47 -8.54 -14.49 -12.43
CA LYS A 47 -8.20 -15.80 -12.98
C LYS A 47 -6.96 -15.73 -13.87
N MET A 48 -6.90 -14.77 -14.81
CA MET A 48 -5.75 -14.59 -15.70
C MET A 48 -4.44 -14.38 -14.93
N MET A 49 -4.45 -13.62 -13.84
CA MET A 49 -3.25 -13.41 -13.01
C MET A 49 -2.85 -14.66 -12.24
N ARG A 50 -3.81 -15.43 -11.72
CA ARG A 50 -3.54 -16.72 -11.07
C ARG A 50 -2.94 -17.73 -12.04
N ASP A 51 -3.49 -17.81 -13.24
CA ASP A 51 -3.00 -18.73 -14.28
C ASP A 51 -1.57 -18.35 -14.70
N GLU A 52 -1.25 -17.06 -14.80
CA GLU A 52 0.10 -16.60 -15.15
C GLU A 52 1.11 -16.87 -14.02
N LEU A 53 0.73 -16.65 -12.75
CA LEU A 53 1.57 -17.03 -11.61
C LEU A 53 1.86 -18.54 -11.60
N SER A 54 0.85 -19.37 -11.75
CA SER A 54 1.02 -20.83 -11.76
C SER A 54 1.97 -21.31 -12.88
N LYS A 55 1.92 -20.65 -14.04
CA LYS A 55 2.86 -20.95 -15.14
C LYS A 55 4.29 -20.57 -14.79
N GLU A 56 4.50 -19.41 -14.20
CA GLU A 56 5.83 -18.97 -13.82
C GLU A 56 6.38 -19.84 -12.68
N GLU A 57 5.57 -20.17 -11.68
CA GLU A 57 5.96 -21.04 -10.57
C GLU A 57 6.37 -22.45 -11.03
N SER A 58 5.75 -22.96 -12.10
CA SER A 58 6.10 -24.26 -12.69
C SER A 58 7.21 -24.20 -13.75
N SER A 59 7.70 -23.01 -14.08
CA SER A 59 8.74 -22.80 -15.09
C SER A 59 10.12 -23.17 -14.54
N SER A 60 10.95 -23.80 -15.37
CA SER A 60 12.39 -24.02 -15.05
C SER A 60 13.21 -22.72 -14.97
N ASN A 61 12.68 -21.61 -15.53
CA ASN A 61 13.30 -20.29 -15.47
C ASN A 61 12.19 -19.22 -15.28
N PRO A 62 11.69 -19.04 -14.04
CA PRO A 62 10.58 -18.15 -13.77
C PRO A 62 10.95 -16.68 -13.99
N ASP A 63 10.06 -15.94 -14.62
CA ASP A 63 10.15 -14.49 -14.78
C ASP A 63 9.67 -13.79 -13.50
N ARG A 64 10.61 -13.49 -12.60
CA ARG A 64 10.32 -12.86 -11.30
C ARG A 64 9.57 -11.54 -11.44
N LYS A 65 9.84 -10.76 -12.49
CA LYS A 65 9.12 -9.50 -12.73
C LYS A 65 7.66 -9.77 -13.11
N ALA A 66 7.41 -10.74 -13.97
CA ALA A 66 6.05 -11.14 -14.31
C ALA A 66 5.30 -11.67 -13.07
N MET A 67 5.97 -12.42 -12.21
CA MET A 67 5.40 -12.90 -10.94
C MET A 67 5.06 -11.73 -9.99
N GLU A 68 5.97 -10.75 -9.84
CA GLU A 68 5.70 -9.55 -9.03
C GLU A 68 4.48 -8.78 -9.58
N ASP A 69 4.46 -8.52 -10.89
CA ASP A 69 3.38 -7.77 -11.55
C ASP A 69 2.04 -8.53 -11.44
N ALA A 70 2.03 -9.86 -11.57
CA ALA A 70 0.84 -10.67 -11.40
C ALA A 70 0.33 -10.66 -9.95
N GLN A 71 1.21 -10.85 -8.98
CA GLN A 71 0.86 -10.85 -7.56
C GLN A 71 0.34 -9.47 -7.11
N TYR A 72 0.96 -8.40 -7.58
CA TYR A 72 0.50 -7.03 -7.35
C TYR A 72 -0.90 -6.78 -7.93
N ASN A 73 -1.15 -7.20 -9.18
CA ASN A 73 -2.46 -7.05 -9.80
C ASN A 73 -3.54 -7.89 -9.10
N LEU A 74 -3.20 -9.05 -8.54
CA LEU A 74 -4.13 -9.82 -7.70
C LEU A 74 -4.60 -9.01 -6.49
N VAL A 75 -3.70 -8.33 -5.79
CA VAL A 75 -4.08 -7.45 -4.66
C VAL A 75 -5.05 -6.37 -5.13
N LYS A 76 -4.78 -5.72 -6.26
CA LYS A 76 -5.63 -4.64 -6.79
C LYS A 76 -7.01 -5.14 -7.24
N PHE A 77 -7.05 -6.25 -7.95
CA PHE A 77 -8.32 -6.77 -8.49
C PHE A 77 -9.19 -7.35 -7.39
N THR A 78 -8.62 -8.03 -6.40
CA THR A 78 -9.38 -8.48 -5.22
C THR A 78 -9.90 -7.29 -4.41
N ALA A 79 -9.13 -6.20 -4.29
CA ALA A 79 -9.59 -4.96 -3.66
C ALA A 79 -10.73 -4.30 -4.46
N ALA A 80 -10.65 -4.27 -5.79
CA ALA A 80 -11.73 -3.78 -6.65
C ALA A 80 -13.01 -4.60 -6.50
N ARG A 81 -12.89 -5.91 -6.25
CA ARG A 81 -14.01 -6.82 -5.91
C ARG A 81 -14.52 -6.65 -4.49
N GLN A 82 -13.84 -5.89 -3.64
CA GLN A 82 -14.10 -5.79 -2.20
C GLN A 82 -14.03 -7.16 -1.48
N ASP A 83 -13.28 -8.11 -2.03
CA ASP A 83 -13.01 -9.40 -1.41
C ASP A 83 -11.84 -9.23 -0.42
N TRP A 84 -12.15 -8.70 0.76
CA TRP A 84 -11.16 -8.30 1.75
C TRP A 84 -10.29 -9.46 2.26
N PRO A 85 -10.84 -10.67 2.51
CA PRO A 85 -10.01 -11.83 2.82
C PRO A 85 -9.00 -12.17 1.70
N ALA A 86 -9.44 -12.10 0.44
CA ALA A 86 -8.56 -12.35 -0.70
C ALA A 86 -7.49 -11.25 -0.87
N VAL A 87 -7.81 -9.99 -0.56
CA VAL A 87 -6.82 -8.88 -0.53
C VAL A 87 -5.72 -9.19 0.47
N ILE A 88 -6.08 -9.58 1.70
CA ILE A 88 -5.13 -9.90 2.76
C ILE A 88 -4.21 -11.04 2.30
N ALA A 89 -4.79 -12.16 1.84
CA ALA A 89 -4.03 -13.32 1.39
C ALA A 89 -3.08 -13.00 0.21
N ALA A 90 -3.55 -12.21 -0.77
CA ALA A 90 -2.72 -11.79 -1.90
C ALA A 90 -1.58 -10.84 -1.46
N ALA A 91 -1.86 -9.90 -0.56
CA ALA A 91 -0.86 -8.99 -0.01
C ALA A 91 0.20 -9.72 0.83
N GLU A 92 -0.19 -10.71 1.62
CA GLU A 92 0.76 -11.54 2.38
C GLU A 92 1.70 -12.31 1.46
N LYS A 93 1.19 -12.90 0.38
CA LYS A 93 2.03 -13.56 -0.64
C LYS A 93 2.99 -12.58 -1.31
N TYR A 94 2.53 -11.36 -1.68
CA TYR A 94 3.40 -10.33 -2.23
C TYR A 94 4.52 -9.96 -1.26
N ARG A 95 4.22 -9.80 0.02
CA ARG A 95 5.18 -9.42 1.06
C ARG A 95 6.14 -10.53 1.47
N ALA A 96 5.79 -11.79 1.23
CA ALA A 96 6.63 -12.95 1.53
C ALA A 96 7.91 -12.95 0.67
N ASP A 97 7.84 -12.48 -0.58
CA ASP A 97 9.03 -12.31 -1.41
C ASP A 97 9.69 -10.93 -1.15
N LYS A 98 10.82 -10.95 -0.46
CA LYS A 98 11.56 -9.73 -0.07
C LYS A 98 12.14 -8.95 -1.24
N SER A 99 12.16 -9.52 -2.45
CA SER A 99 12.58 -8.84 -3.67
C SER A 99 11.50 -7.92 -4.24
N TYR A 100 10.22 -8.13 -3.88
CA TYR A 100 9.08 -7.34 -4.34
C TYR A 100 8.97 -6.03 -3.54
N LYS A 101 9.53 -4.95 -4.10
CA LYS A 101 9.59 -3.65 -3.39
C LYS A 101 8.86 -2.52 -4.10
N LYS A 102 8.73 -2.61 -5.44
CA LYS A 102 8.24 -1.51 -6.27
C LYS A 102 6.86 -1.01 -5.87
N ASN A 103 5.93 -1.91 -5.63
CA ASN A 103 4.54 -1.58 -5.32
C ASN A 103 4.18 -1.84 -3.85
N LEU A 104 5.18 -2.11 -3.00
CA LEU A 104 4.96 -2.48 -1.61
C LEU A 104 4.16 -1.44 -0.81
N PRO A 105 4.36 -0.12 -0.95
CA PRO A 105 3.53 0.87 -0.26
C PRO A 105 2.03 0.76 -0.61
N GLU A 106 1.69 0.59 -1.89
CA GLU A 106 0.30 0.41 -2.32
C GLU A 106 -0.30 -0.90 -1.79
N VAL A 107 0.48 -1.99 -1.85
CA VAL A 107 0.07 -3.30 -1.31
C VAL A 107 -0.22 -3.21 0.19
N LEU A 108 0.67 -2.58 0.95
CA LEU A 108 0.49 -2.36 2.39
C LEU A 108 -0.75 -1.50 2.67
N PHE A 109 -0.98 -0.45 1.87
CA PHE A 109 -2.15 0.42 2.02
C PHE A 109 -3.46 -0.35 1.81
N LEU A 110 -3.56 -1.12 0.72
CA LEU A 110 -4.73 -1.95 0.42
C LEU A 110 -4.94 -3.04 1.48
N GLN A 111 -3.85 -3.64 1.98
CA GLN A 111 -3.91 -4.62 3.07
C GLN A 111 -4.42 -3.99 4.37
N GLY A 112 -3.95 -2.79 4.72
CA GLY A 112 -4.42 -2.04 5.88
C GLY A 112 -5.91 -1.71 5.77
N GLN A 113 -6.37 -1.26 4.60
CA GLN A 113 -7.80 -1.03 4.34
C GLN A 113 -8.62 -2.33 4.48
N ALA A 114 -8.11 -3.46 3.97
CA ALA A 114 -8.78 -4.75 4.11
C ALA A 114 -8.90 -5.18 5.58
N TYR A 115 -7.87 -4.99 6.39
CA TYR A 115 -7.94 -5.25 7.83
C TYR A 115 -8.98 -4.37 8.54
N LEU A 116 -9.10 -3.08 8.18
CA LEU A 116 -10.16 -2.22 8.72
C LEU A 116 -11.56 -2.75 8.38
N LYS A 117 -11.76 -3.23 7.16
CA LYS A 117 -13.03 -3.84 6.72
C LYS A 117 -13.34 -5.17 7.42
N GLN A 118 -12.32 -5.85 7.93
CA GLN A 118 -12.44 -7.06 8.76
C GLN A 118 -12.50 -6.74 10.27
N ASN A 119 -12.61 -5.46 10.64
CA ASN A 119 -12.61 -5.01 12.05
C ASN A 119 -11.33 -5.42 12.82
N GLU A 120 -10.18 -5.38 12.14
CA GLU A 120 -8.86 -5.69 12.71
C GLU A 120 -7.96 -4.43 12.73
N PRO A 121 -8.30 -3.40 13.54
CA PRO A 121 -7.60 -2.11 13.50
C PRO A 121 -6.13 -2.20 13.90
N ASP A 122 -5.76 -3.10 14.80
CA ASP A 122 -4.36 -3.26 15.21
C ASP A 122 -3.47 -3.75 14.06
N LYS A 123 -3.96 -4.69 13.23
CA LYS A 123 -3.24 -5.14 12.03
C LYS A 123 -3.19 -4.07 10.95
N ALA A 124 -4.26 -3.31 10.80
CA ALA A 124 -4.30 -2.17 9.88
C ALA A 124 -3.25 -1.11 10.24
N LEU A 125 -3.14 -0.77 11.53
CA LEU A 125 -2.13 0.16 12.03
C LEU A 125 -0.71 -0.29 11.67
N VAL A 126 -0.39 -1.56 11.83
CA VAL A 126 0.93 -2.10 11.43
C VAL A 126 1.20 -1.86 9.94
N CYS A 127 0.21 -2.07 9.08
CA CYS A 127 0.37 -1.82 7.65
C CYS A 127 0.63 -0.33 7.35
N PHE A 128 -0.14 0.59 7.94
CA PHE A 128 0.02 2.03 7.72
C PHE A 128 1.33 2.55 8.32
N MET A 129 1.73 2.10 9.50
CA MET A 129 2.98 2.46 10.14
C MET A 129 4.20 2.04 9.32
N ASN A 130 4.14 0.89 8.62
CA ASN A 130 5.19 0.49 7.71
C ASN A 130 5.34 1.45 6.52
N ILE A 131 4.27 2.11 6.07
CA ILE A 131 4.31 3.11 4.99
C ILE A 131 4.80 4.47 5.52
N THR A 132 4.35 4.87 6.71
CA THR A 132 4.71 6.16 7.31
C THR A 132 6.09 6.14 7.98
N GLY A 133 6.70 4.97 8.10
CA GLY A 133 8.04 4.76 8.65
C GLY A 133 9.17 5.27 7.75
N ALA A 134 10.41 4.96 8.14
CA ALA A 134 11.63 5.56 7.57
C ALA A 134 11.76 5.41 6.04
N ASP A 135 11.36 4.27 5.50
CA ASP A 135 11.65 3.92 4.09
C ASP A 135 10.74 4.63 3.08
N TYR A 136 9.49 4.94 3.44
CA TYR A 136 8.48 5.43 2.51
C TYR A 136 7.92 6.81 2.84
N LYS A 137 8.28 7.40 3.98
CA LYS A 137 7.73 8.70 4.40
C LYS A 137 7.97 9.83 3.39
N GLY A 138 9.06 9.77 2.63
CA GLY A 138 9.35 10.72 1.55
C GLY A 138 8.49 10.55 0.29
N LEU A 139 7.75 9.46 0.17
CA LEU A 139 6.80 9.20 -0.90
C LEU A 139 5.40 9.71 -0.50
N VAL A 140 5.19 11.03 -0.53
CA VAL A 140 3.99 11.70 -0.02
C VAL A 140 2.71 11.08 -0.57
N LYS A 141 2.70 10.72 -1.84
CA LYS A 141 1.58 10.01 -2.50
C LYS A 141 1.08 8.78 -1.71
N TRP A 142 1.96 8.05 -1.04
CA TRP A 142 1.60 6.85 -0.27
C TRP A 142 1.60 7.09 1.22
N SER A 143 2.55 7.88 1.72
CA SER A 143 2.71 8.10 3.16
C SER A 143 1.64 9.04 3.72
N ALA A 144 1.17 10.03 2.97
CA ALA A 144 0.11 10.92 3.46
C ALA A 144 -1.25 10.23 3.58
N PRO A 145 -1.76 9.48 2.57
CA PRO A 145 -2.98 8.68 2.76
C PRO A 145 -2.85 7.65 3.89
N ALA A 146 -1.67 7.02 4.04
CA ALA A 146 -1.42 6.07 5.13
C ALA A 146 -1.42 6.78 6.50
N MET A 147 -0.85 7.98 6.60
CA MET A 147 -0.90 8.79 7.82
C MET A 147 -2.34 9.17 8.18
N LEU A 148 -3.12 9.62 7.21
CA LEU A 148 -4.54 9.93 7.41
C LEU A 148 -5.31 8.71 7.92
N ALA A 149 -5.09 7.53 7.30
CA ALA A 149 -5.73 6.29 7.72
C ALA A 149 -5.25 5.83 9.11
N GLN A 150 -3.96 5.97 9.42
CA GLN A 150 -3.40 5.69 10.74
C GLN A 150 -4.03 6.58 11.82
N MET A 151 -4.10 7.89 11.57
CA MET A 151 -4.72 8.85 12.51
C MET A 151 -6.20 8.51 12.75
N ASP A 152 -6.97 8.22 11.69
CA ASP A 152 -8.39 7.85 11.83
C ASP A 152 -8.56 6.52 12.58
N THR A 153 -7.71 5.55 12.31
CA THR A 153 -7.77 4.25 12.97
C THR A 153 -7.52 4.38 14.47
N LEU A 154 -6.49 5.12 14.86
CA LEU A 154 -6.20 5.40 16.28
C LEU A 154 -7.35 6.18 16.93
N TRP A 155 -7.84 7.23 16.27
CA TRP A 155 -8.93 8.05 16.77
C TRP A 155 -10.19 7.24 17.06
N ASN A 156 -10.56 6.37 16.13
CA ASN A 156 -11.75 5.53 16.22
C ASN A 156 -11.58 4.36 17.19
N ARG A 157 -10.37 3.78 17.29
CA ARG A 157 -10.06 2.73 18.27
C ARG A 157 -10.16 3.27 19.70
N ASN A 158 -9.71 4.50 19.92
CA ASN A 158 -9.90 5.30 21.13
C ASN A 158 -9.53 4.57 22.44
N LYS A 159 -8.42 3.84 22.46
CA LYS A 159 -7.88 3.30 23.71
C LYS A 159 -7.48 4.46 24.62
N MET A 160 -7.96 4.45 25.85
CA MET A 160 -7.68 5.50 26.84
C MET A 160 -6.26 5.41 27.37
N SER A 161 -5.72 6.54 27.83
CA SER A 161 -4.46 6.59 28.56
C SER A 161 -4.52 5.72 29.82
N GLN A 162 -3.39 5.06 30.13
CA GLN A 162 -3.26 4.29 31.37
C GLN A 162 -2.71 5.12 32.53
N GLY A 163 -2.73 6.44 32.41
CA GLY A 163 -2.26 7.41 33.41
C GLY A 163 -0.88 7.98 33.11
N THR A 164 -0.48 8.96 33.90
CA THR A 164 0.77 9.71 33.75
C THR A 164 2.01 8.79 33.84
N GLY A 165 2.93 8.90 32.89
CA GLY A 165 4.10 8.03 32.78
C GLY A 165 3.85 6.65 32.18
N LYS A 166 2.61 6.34 31.74
CA LYS A 166 2.22 5.12 31.04
C LYS A 166 1.90 5.37 29.59
N GLN A 167 1.23 4.40 28.93
CA GLN A 167 0.88 4.55 27.51
C GLN A 167 -0.12 5.69 27.31
N PRO A 168 0.16 6.65 26.42
CA PRO A 168 -0.76 7.73 26.09
C PRO A 168 -2.00 7.19 25.36
N SER A 169 -3.08 8.01 25.34
CA SER A 169 -4.29 7.66 24.63
C SER A 169 -4.06 7.56 23.12
N ASP A 170 -4.89 6.75 22.44
CA ASP A 170 -4.86 6.66 20.98
C ASP A 170 -5.12 8.01 20.30
N ARG A 171 -5.97 8.87 20.89
CA ARG A 171 -6.25 10.21 20.35
C ARG A 171 -5.03 11.11 20.41
N TYR A 172 -4.31 11.11 21.53
CA TYR A 172 -3.05 11.85 21.64
C TYR A 172 -2.00 11.31 20.66
N VAL A 173 -1.87 9.97 20.56
CA VAL A 173 -0.93 9.34 19.61
C VAL A 173 -1.29 9.70 18.17
N ALA A 174 -2.57 9.70 17.80
CA ALA A 174 -3.02 10.10 16.47
C ALA A 174 -2.60 11.54 16.14
N TRP A 175 -2.83 12.48 17.07
CA TRP A 175 -2.40 13.87 16.92
C TRP A 175 -0.87 14.00 16.84
N ARG A 176 -0.14 13.37 17.77
CA ARG A 176 1.32 13.45 17.86
C ARG A 176 2.00 12.93 16.61
N THR A 177 1.62 11.75 16.13
CA THR A 177 2.23 11.13 14.94
C THR A 177 1.97 11.96 13.68
N GLY A 178 0.76 12.48 13.51
CA GLY A 178 0.42 13.41 12.42
C GLY A 178 1.22 14.71 12.50
N SER A 179 1.39 15.29 13.72
CA SER A 179 2.19 16.50 13.92
C SER A 179 3.66 16.28 13.56
N GLN A 180 4.25 15.17 14.00
CA GLN A 180 5.64 14.81 13.68
C GLN A 180 5.82 14.57 12.16
N TYR A 181 4.85 13.93 11.52
CA TYR A 181 4.85 13.73 10.07
C TYR A 181 4.85 15.06 9.32
N VAL A 182 3.98 16.00 9.72
CA VAL A 182 3.93 17.34 9.12
C VAL A 182 5.25 18.08 9.34
N GLN A 183 5.78 18.13 10.56
CA GLN A 183 7.05 18.79 10.85
C GLN A 183 8.20 18.28 9.99
N LEU A 184 8.23 16.98 9.73
CA LEU A 184 9.27 16.35 8.93
C LEU A 184 9.17 16.70 7.44
N LEU A 185 7.95 16.75 6.89
CA LEU A 185 7.75 16.91 5.45
C LEU A 185 7.50 18.35 5.04
N ASP A 186 6.93 19.18 5.90
CA ASP A 186 6.57 20.56 5.58
C ASP A 186 7.76 21.53 5.72
N THR A 187 8.87 21.20 5.08
CA THR A 187 10.07 22.04 5.03
C THR A 187 10.15 22.81 3.71
N PRO A 188 10.82 23.99 3.68
CA PRO A 188 11.01 24.74 2.43
C PRO A 188 11.71 23.92 1.33
N ALA A 189 12.62 23.03 1.71
CA ALA A 189 13.33 22.16 0.77
C ALA A 189 12.41 21.11 0.15
N ASN A 190 11.55 20.49 0.96
CA ASN A 190 10.58 19.49 0.48
C ASN A 190 9.48 20.14 -0.35
N ARG A 191 8.93 21.28 0.07
CA ARG A 191 7.89 22.00 -0.68
C ARG A 191 8.30 22.33 -2.12
N LYS A 192 9.59 22.64 -2.35
CA LYS A 192 10.11 22.90 -3.71
C LYS A 192 10.11 21.66 -4.62
N ARG A 193 10.02 20.46 -4.05
CA ARG A 193 10.09 19.18 -4.78
C ARG A 193 8.71 18.50 -4.87
N MET A 194 7.73 18.95 -4.10
CA MET A 194 6.39 18.39 -4.08
C MET A 194 5.63 18.79 -5.33
N THR A 195 4.87 17.85 -5.85
CA THR A 195 3.82 18.14 -6.84
C THR A 195 2.64 18.87 -6.18
N ALA A 196 1.73 19.40 -6.98
CA ALA A 196 0.48 19.97 -6.45
C ALA A 196 -0.33 18.91 -5.68
N GLU A 197 -0.41 17.67 -6.21
CA GLU A 197 -1.08 16.55 -5.57
C GLU A 197 -0.45 16.20 -4.20
N ASP A 198 0.89 16.16 -4.11
CA ASP A 198 1.58 15.92 -2.84
C ASP A 198 1.30 17.01 -1.81
N SER A 199 1.26 18.28 -2.27
CA SER A 199 0.98 19.42 -1.42
C SER A 199 -0.45 19.37 -0.87
N ASP A 200 -1.42 18.99 -1.69
CA ASP A 200 -2.81 18.82 -1.29
C ASP A 200 -2.98 17.69 -0.27
N LEU A 201 -2.29 16.55 -0.49
CA LEU A 201 -2.29 15.44 0.46
C LEU A 201 -1.67 15.85 1.81
N LEU A 202 -0.56 16.58 1.79
CA LEU A 202 0.07 17.08 3.02
C LEU A 202 -0.83 18.08 3.75
N ASN A 203 -1.55 18.95 3.03
CA ASN A 203 -2.50 19.89 3.62
C ASN A 203 -3.67 19.14 4.30
N GLN A 204 -4.17 18.05 3.72
CA GLN A 204 -5.19 17.21 4.38
C GLN A 204 -4.69 16.65 5.73
N VAL A 205 -3.41 16.25 5.81
CA VAL A 205 -2.82 15.81 7.09
C VAL A 205 -2.75 16.97 8.07
N LYS A 206 -2.32 18.18 7.65
CA LYS A 206 -2.28 19.37 8.50
C LYS A 206 -3.65 19.73 9.07
N ASP A 207 -4.68 19.74 8.23
CA ASP A 207 -6.04 20.06 8.64
C ASP A 207 -6.55 19.05 9.69
N LYS A 208 -6.23 17.76 9.49
CA LYS A 208 -6.57 16.73 10.46
C LYS A 208 -5.80 16.89 11.77
N VAL A 209 -4.51 17.21 11.72
CA VAL A 209 -3.68 17.51 12.91
C VAL A 209 -4.26 18.69 13.68
N SER A 210 -4.63 19.79 12.99
CA SER A 210 -5.25 20.95 13.61
C SER A 210 -6.56 20.58 14.31
N ARG A 211 -7.42 19.84 13.63
CA ARG A 211 -8.70 19.39 14.20
C ARG A 211 -8.54 18.49 15.41
N PHE A 212 -7.61 17.53 15.34
CA PHE A 212 -7.32 16.64 16.47
C PHE A 212 -6.66 17.37 17.64
N GLY A 213 -5.77 18.32 17.35
CA GLY A 213 -5.10 19.13 18.35
C GLY A 213 -6.02 20.09 19.12
N SER A 214 -7.18 20.45 18.55
CA SER A 214 -8.20 21.27 19.21
C SER A 214 -9.18 20.44 20.08
N ASP A 215 -9.10 19.12 20.08
CA ASP A 215 -9.89 18.28 20.97
C ASP A 215 -9.46 18.53 22.44
N PRO A 216 -10.42 18.81 23.36
CA PRO A 216 -10.10 19.14 24.74
C PRO A 216 -9.31 18.03 25.47
N ALA A 217 -9.62 16.75 25.19
CA ALA A 217 -8.93 15.62 25.83
C ALA A 217 -7.47 15.53 25.35
N VAL A 218 -7.23 15.75 24.05
CA VAL A 218 -5.87 15.79 23.48
C VAL A 218 -5.09 16.98 24.03
N SER A 219 -5.72 18.17 24.15
CA SER A 219 -5.11 19.37 24.72
C SER A 219 -4.71 19.18 26.18
N GLN A 220 -5.58 18.57 26.97
CA GLN A 220 -5.30 18.27 28.38
C GLN A 220 -4.16 17.27 28.50
N GLU A 221 -4.20 16.16 27.77
CA GLU A 221 -3.15 15.14 27.83
C GLU A 221 -1.77 15.67 27.39
N ARG A 222 -1.73 16.59 26.40
CA ARG A 222 -0.51 17.31 26.03
C ARG A 222 0.09 18.08 27.20
N SER A 223 -0.75 18.80 27.92
CA SER A 223 -0.32 19.61 29.08
C SER A 223 0.20 18.70 30.21
N ASP A 224 -0.49 17.59 30.46
CA ASP A 224 -0.12 16.63 31.50
C ASP A 224 1.22 15.96 31.20
N ILE A 225 1.44 15.55 29.92
CA ILE A 225 2.71 14.95 29.49
C ILE A 225 3.85 15.97 29.58
N ALA A 226 3.64 17.20 29.11
CA ALA A 226 4.65 18.25 29.18
C ALA A 226 5.04 18.59 30.62
N ALA A 227 4.07 18.58 31.53
CA ALA A 227 4.33 18.80 32.97
C ALA A 227 5.09 17.64 33.63
N TYR A 228 4.95 16.41 33.10
CA TYR A 228 5.67 15.24 33.61
C TYR A 228 7.11 15.16 33.10
N GLU A 229 7.38 15.68 31.90
CA GLU A 229 8.71 15.69 31.26
C GLU A 229 9.59 16.88 31.69
N ALA A 230 9.03 17.89 32.37
CA ALA A 230 9.72 19.08 32.88
C ALA A 230 10.36 18.86 34.26
#